data_5fbc2bf2d8eaa26102ae86e50f388f43
#
_entry.id   5fbc2bf2d8eaa26102ae86e50f388f43
#
_cell.length_a   1.000
_cell.length_b   1.000
_cell.length_c   1.000
_cell.angle_alpha   90.00
_cell.angle_beta   90.00
_cell.angle_gamma   90.00
#
_symmetry.space_group_name_H-M   'P 1'
#
loop_
_entity.id
_entity.type
_entity.pdbx_description
1 polymer ?
#
loop_
_entity_poly.entity_id
_entity_poly.type
_entity_poly.pdbx_seq_one_letter_code
_entity_poly.pdbx_strand_id
1 'polypeptide(L)'
;MGVPELRRLPPGETYHVFSGSADGWGIDEYDVATQGLISHHLQTVDGKLERFSVPFRYVWPAELDLMAQLAGMTLRERWAGWKREPFTNESRKHVSVWEKPSA
;
A
#
# COMPACT_ATOMS: atom_id res chain seq x y z
N MET A 1 -0.32 -4.28 6.05
CA MET A 1 -0.41 -3.87 4.64
C MET A 1 -0.85 -2.42 4.56
N GLY A 2 -0.26 -1.65 3.67
CA GLY A 2 -0.62 -0.25 3.50
C GLY A 2 -1.91 -0.07 2.72
N VAL A 3 -2.68 0.94 3.10
CA VAL A 3 -3.80 1.44 2.28
C VAL A 3 -3.19 2.40 1.25
N PRO A 4 -3.56 2.32 -0.04
CA PRO A 4 -2.96 3.18 -1.05
C PRO A 4 -3.05 4.67 -0.71
N GLU A 5 -1.91 5.34 -0.70
CA GLU A 5 -1.83 6.78 -0.40
C GLU A 5 -2.39 7.64 -1.54
N LEU A 6 -2.67 7.03 -2.69
CA LEU A 6 -3.29 7.70 -3.84
C LEU A 6 -4.56 8.49 -3.44
N ARG A 7 -5.34 7.95 -2.49
CA ARG A 7 -6.57 8.58 -2.00
C ARG A 7 -6.33 9.95 -1.34
N ARG A 8 -5.10 10.23 -0.91
CA ARG A 8 -4.72 11.48 -0.25
C ARG A 8 -4.13 12.50 -1.20
N LEU A 9 -3.91 12.11 -2.46
CA LEU A 9 -3.36 12.99 -3.46
C LEU A 9 -4.48 13.84 -4.09
N PRO A 10 -4.17 15.08 -4.48
CA PRO A 10 -5.10 15.88 -5.27
C PRO A 10 -5.54 15.16 -6.55
N PRO A 11 -6.74 15.43 -7.07
CA PRO A 11 -7.20 14.80 -8.30
C PRO A 11 -6.22 14.97 -9.46
N GLY A 12 -5.89 13.86 -10.11
CA GLY A 12 -4.97 13.85 -11.26
C GLY A 12 -3.51 13.71 -10.90
N GLU A 13 -3.14 13.86 -9.63
CA GLU A 13 -1.76 13.61 -9.19
C GLU A 13 -1.57 12.13 -8.88
N THR A 14 -0.40 11.61 -9.28
CA THR A 14 -0.08 10.19 -9.15
C THR A 14 1.26 9.91 -8.47
N TYR A 15 1.96 10.95 -8.05
CA TYR A 15 3.23 10.82 -7.33
C TYR A 15 3.05 11.13 -5.85
N HIS A 16 3.55 10.23 -5.00
CA HIS A 16 3.50 10.39 -3.55
C HIS A 16 4.91 10.25 -2.98
N VAL A 17 5.42 11.30 -2.34
CA VAL A 17 6.71 11.25 -1.63
C VAL A 17 6.49 10.61 -0.27
N PHE A 18 7.00 9.40 -0.05
CA PHE A 18 6.85 8.71 1.22
C PHE A 18 8.03 8.87 2.16
N SER A 19 9.16 9.34 1.65
CA SER A 19 10.37 9.56 2.45
C SER A 19 11.20 10.65 1.82
N GLY A 20 11.75 11.52 2.65
CA GLY A 20 12.68 12.55 2.21
C GLY A 20 13.64 12.93 3.31
N SER A 21 14.95 12.93 2.99
CA SER A 21 16.00 13.32 3.90
C SER A 21 17.22 13.80 3.10
N ALA A 22 18.25 14.28 3.79
CA ALA A 22 19.50 14.68 3.16
C ALA A 22 20.22 13.50 2.48
N ASP A 23 19.97 12.28 2.95
CA ASP A 23 20.63 11.07 2.45
C ASP A 23 19.89 10.39 1.30
N GLY A 24 18.65 10.79 1.04
CA GLY A 24 17.87 10.18 -0.03
C GLY A 24 16.39 10.48 0.05
N TRP A 25 15.63 9.92 -0.89
CA TRP A 25 14.19 10.06 -0.93
C TRP A 25 13.52 8.81 -1.53
N GLY A 26 12.22 8.69 -1.29
CA GLY A 26 11.38 7.66 -1.87
C GLY A 26 10.11 8.27 -2.44
N ILE A 27 9.77 7.90 -3.66
CA ILE A 27 8.58 8.38 -4.36
C ILE A 27 7.84 7.19 -4.96
N ASP A 28 6.56 7.08 -4.66
CA ASP A 28 5.67 6.11 -5.28
C ASP A 28 4.96 6.75 -6.48
N GLU A 29 5.04 6.08 -7.60
CA GLU A 29 4.37 6.50 -8.84
C GLU A 29 3.21 5.55 -9.10
N TYR A 30 1.98 6.08 -9.07
CA TYR A 30 0.75 5.31 -9.25
C TYR A 30 0.26 5.32 -10.69
N ASP A 31 -0.17 4.16 -11.19
CA ASP A 31 -0.87 4.02 -12.45
C ASP A 31 -2.28 3.52 -12.16
N VAL A 32 -3.26 4.42 -12.26
CA VAL A 32 -4.65 4.07 -11.93
C VAL A 32 -5.30 3.17 -12.98
N ALA A 33 -4.80 3.17 -14.20
CA ALA A 33 -5.38 2.35 -15.27
C ALA A 33 -5.10 0.85 -15.04
N THR A 34 -3.95 0.53 -14.47
CA THR A 34 -3.53 -0.86 -14.23
C THR A 34 -3.50 -1.23 -12.74
N GLN A 35 -3.68 -0.26 -11.85
CA GLN A 35 -3.38 -0.36 -10.42
C GLN A 35 -1.93 -0.74 -10.16
N GLY A 36 -1.04 -0.32 -11.06
CA GLY A 36 0.38 -0.47 -10.89
C GLY A 36 0.95 0.61 -9.96
N LEU A 37 2.04 0.30 -9.31
CA LEU A 37 2.78 1.20 -8.45
C LEU A 37 4.26 0.94 -8.63
N ILE A 38 5.02 1.99 -8.98
CA ILE A 38 6.47 1.88 -9.03
C ILE A 38 7.02 2.68 -7.87
N SER A 39 7.74 2.00 -6.99
CA SER A 39 8.40 2.64 -5.85
C SER A 39 9.83 2.99 -6.23
N HIS A 40 10.09 4.29 -6.35
CA HIS A 40 11.41 4.82 -6.71
C HIS A 40 12.18 5.19 -5.44
N HIS A 41 13.41 4.72 -5.36
CA HIS A 41 14.29 5.00 -4.22
C HIS A 41 15.58 5.65 -4.70
N LEU A 42 16.00 6.67 -4.00
CA LEU A 42 17.29 7.32 -4.20
C LEU A 42 17.97 7.39 -2.85
N GLN A 43 19.19 6.87 -2.74
CA GLN A 43 19.94 6.89 -1.49
C GLN A 43 21.43 7.02 -1.75
N THR A 44 22.13 7.56 -0.75
CA THR A 44 23.59 7.64 -0.79
C THR A 44 24.15 6.42 -0.09
N VAL A 45 24.95 5.63 -0.82
CA VAL A 45 25.63 4.44 -0.31
C VAL A 45 27.13 4.60 -0.58
N ASP A 46 27.95 4.58 0.48
CA ASP A 46 29.40 4.74 0.39
C ASP A 46 29.82 6.01 -0.40
N GLY A 47 29.11 7.11 -0.16
CA GLY A 47 29.38 8.38 -0.83
C GLY A 47 28.90 8.46 -2.27
N LYS A 48 28.25 7.42 -2.77
CA LYS A 48 27.70 7.39 -4.13
C LYS A 48 26.18 7.41 -4.09
N LEU A 49 25.59 8.13 -5.04
CA LEU A 49 24.15 8.19 -5.20
C LEU A 49 23.67 6.96 -5.97
N GLU A 50 22.81 6.19 -5.36
CA GLU A 50 22.23 5.00 -5.97
C GLU A 50 20.72 5.16 -6.14
N ARG A 51 20.22 4.71 -7.27
CA ARG A 51 18.81 4.73 -7.59
C ARG A 51 18.33 3.34 -7.96
N PHE A 52 17.17 2.93 -7.41
CA PHE A 52 16.50 1.71 -7.83
C PHE A 52 15.00 1.89 -7.79
N SER A 53 14.29 1.10 -8.58
CA SER A 53 12.84 1.16 -8.67
C SER A 53 12.26 -0.25 -8.59
N VAL A 54 11.18 -0.40 -7.83
CA VAL A 54 10.53 -1.70 -7.62
C VAL A 54 9.07 -1.59 -8.03
N PRO A 55 8.60 -2.46 -8.93
CA PRO A 55 7.19 -2.47 -9.32
C PRO A 55 6.35 -3.25 -8.32
N PHE A 56 5.16 -2.73 -8.04
CA PHE A 56 4.15 -3.36 -7.21
C PHE A 56 2.78 -3.20 -7.87
N ARG A 57 1.81 -3.92 -7.36
CA ARG A 57 0.41 -3.63 -7.63
C ARG A 57 -0.23 -3.18 -6.33
N TYR A 58 -0.93 -2.02 -6.35
CA TYR A 58 -1.68 -1.59 -5.19
C TYR A 58 -3.09 -2.16 -5.23
N VAL A 59 -3.65 -2.36 -4.04
CA VAL A 59 -5.01 -2.88 -3.86
C VAL A 59 -5.69 -2.14 -2.72
N TRP A 60 -7.00 -2.01 -2.82
CA TRP A 60 -7.83 -1.46 -1.75
C TRP A 60 -8.28 -2.60 -0.82
N PRO A 61 -8.51 -2.32 0.49
CA PRO A 61 -8.99 -3.37 1.41
C PRO A 61 -10.26 -4.05 0.93
N ALA A 62 -11.24 -3.29 0.41
CA ALA A 62 -12.48 -3.87 -0.10
C ALA A 62 -12.24 -4.75 -1.34
N GLU A 63 -11.25 -4.43 -2.14
CA GLU A 63 -10.86 -5.26 -3.29
C GLU A 63 -10.28 -6.60 -2.82
N LEU A 64 -9.45 -6.57 -1.77
CA LEU A 64 -8.93 -7.80 -1.16
C LEU A 64 -10.05 -8.69 -0.64
N ASP A 65 -11.12 -8.09 -0.10
CA ASP A 65 -12.28 -8.85 0.36
C ASP A 65 -12.99 -9.57 -0.79
N LEU A 66 -13.11 -8.92 -1.95
CA LEU A 66 -13.68 -9.55 -3.14
C LEU A 66 -12.79 -10.68 -3.65
N MET A 67 -11.47 -10.47 -3.64
CA MET A 67 -10.52 -11.52 -4.02
C MET A 67 -10.61 -12.71 -3.08
N ALA A 68 -10.76 -12.45 -1.79
CA ALA A 68 -10.93 -13.50 -0.78
C ALA A 68 -12.21 -14.31 -1.04
N GLN A 69 -13.32 -13.64 -1.38
CA GLN A 69 -14.58 -14.32 -1.72
C GLN A 69 -14.41 -15.23 -2.93
N LEU A 70 -13.68 -14.78 -3.96
CA LEU A 70 -13.37 -15.61 -5.13
C LEU A 70 -12.56 -16.85 -4.75
N ALA A 71 -11.75 -16.76 -3.70
CA ALA A 71 -10.97 -17.88 -3.18
C ALA A 71 -11.73 -18.71 -2.14
N GLY A 72 -12.99 -18.40 -1.89
CA GLY A 72 -13.83 -19.12 -0.94
C GLY A 72 -13.61 -18.74 0.52
N MET A 73 -13.11 -17.52 0.76
CA MET A 73 -12.85 -17.00 2.10
C MET A 73 -13.75 -15.82 2.42
N THR A 74 -13.96 -15.56 3.70
CA THR A 74 -14.70 -14.38 4.18
C THR A 74 -13.86 -13.58 5.18
N LEU A 75 -14.09 -12.28 5.21
CA LEU A 75 -13.41 -11.40 6.14
C LEU A 75 -13.85 -11.73 7.57
N ARG A 76 -12.88 -11.98 8.44
CA ARG A 76 -13.11 -12.23 9.85
C ARG A 76 -12.83 -11.01 10.70
N GLU A 77 -11.67 -10.37 10.49
CA GLU A 77 -11.23 -9.22 11.27
C GLU A 77 -10.47 -8.24 10.39
N ARG A 78 -10.62 -6.96 10.70
CA ARG A 78 -9.80 -5.90 10.11
C ARG A 78 -9.52 -4.83 11.14
N TRP A 79 -8.23 -4.57 11.35
CA TRP A 79 -7.75 -3.57 12.30
C TRP A 79 -6.81 -2.61 11.59
N ALA A 80 -6.60 -1.41 12.18
CA ALA A 80 -5.65 -0.45 11.63
C ALA A 80 -4.20 -0.80 11.97
N GLY A 81 -3.97 -1.68 12.91
CA GLY A 81 -2.64 -2.11 13.33
C GLY A 81 -2.69 -3.33 14.22
N TRP A 82 -1.51 -3.76 14.68
CA TRP A 82 -1.34 -4.98 15.47
C TRP A 82 -1.94 -4.91 16.88
N LYS A 83 -2.23 -3.71 17.36
CA LYS A 83 -2.85 -3.50 18.69
C LYS A 83 -4.37 -3.46 18.61
N ARG A 84 -4.95 -3.92 17.51
CA ARG A 84 -6.39 -3.94 17.26
C ARG A 84 -7.02 -2.54 17.30
N GLU A 85 -6.31 -1.55 16.79
CA GLU A 85 -6.85 -0.21 16.61
C GLU A 85 -7.98 -0.27 15.56
N PRO A 86 -9.09 0.45 15.78
CA PRO A 86 -10.20 0.43 14.82
C PRO A 86 -9.78 0.86 13.42
N PHE A 87 -10.19 0.11 12.41
CA PHE A 87 -9.98 0.48 11.02
C PHE A 87 -11.06 1.49 10.60
N THR A 88 -10.62 2.64 10.10
CA THR A 88 -11.50 3.75 9.69
C THR A 88 -11.08 4.29 8.33
N ASN A 89 -11.84 5.25 7.81
CA ASN A 89 -11.50 5.94 6.56
C ASN A 89 -10.14 6.66 6.62
N GLU A 90 -9.64 6.94 7.81
CA GLU A 90 -8.38 7.64 8.00
C GLU A 90 -7.20 6.70 8.16
N SER A 91 -7.43 5.40 8.27
CA SER A 91 -6.37 4.42 8.48
C SER A 91 -5.45 4.32 7.27
N ARG A 92 -4.13 4.31 7.52
CA ARG A 92 -3.11 4.24 6.46
C ARG A 92 -2.58 2.83 6.23
N LYS A 93 -2.92 1.93 7.13
CA LYS A 93 -2.51 0.52 7.07
C LYS A 93 -3.61 -0.34 7.64
N HIS A 94 -3.54 -1.62 7.36
CA HIS A 94 -4.50 -2.56 7.92
C HIS A 94 -3.85 -3.91 8.21
N VAL A 95 -4.43 -4.59 9.19
CA VAL A 95 -4.19 -6.01 9.46
C VAL A 95 -5.53 -6.68 9.24
N SER A 96 -5.61 -7.54 8.25
CA SER A 96 -6.86 -8.21 7.87
C SER A 96 -6.68 -9.71 7.92
N VAL A 97 -7.71 -10.38 8.39
CA VAL A 97 -7.74 -11.84 8.50
C VAL A 97 -8.98 -12.35 7.77
N TRP A 98 -8.75 -13.23 6.82
CA TRP A 98 -9.82 -13.94 6.12
C TRP A 98 -9.76 -15.40 6.53
N GLU A 99 -10.93 -16.04 6.60
CA GLU A 99 -11.00 -17.45 6.97
C GLU A 99 -11.76 -18.25 5.93
N LYS A 100 -11.33 -19.50 5.77
CA LYS A 100 -12.09 -20.47 4.98
C LYS A 100 -13.21 -21.04 5.85
N PRO A 101 -14.43 -21.16 5.31
CA PRO A 101 -15.48 -21.84 6.05
C PRO A 101 -15.09 -23.30 6.28
N SER A 102 -15.53 -23.84 7.40
CA SER A 102 -15.38 -25.27 7.68
C SER A 102 -16.15 -26.08 6.65
N ALA A 103 -15.54 -27.13 6.15
CA ALA A 103 -16.17 -28.01 5.18
C ALA A 103 -17.34 -28.78 5.82
#